data_8dc044a4eea5507958a94359c4bc6cef
#
_entry.id   8dc044a4eea5507958a94359c4bc6cef
#
_cell.length_a   1.000
_cell.length_b   1.000
_cell.length_c   1.000
_cell.angle_alpha   90.00
_cell.angle_beta   90.00
_cell.angle_gamma   90.00
#
_symmetry.space_group_name_H-M   'P 1'
#
loop_
_entity.id
_entity.type
_entity.pdbx_description
1 polymer ?
#
loop_
_entity_poly.entity_id
_entity_poly.type
_entity_poly.pdbx_seq_one_letter_code
_entity_poly.pdbx_strand_id
1 'polypeptide(L)'
;VDNLELTAPGLVLRPWRDEDAAVVLVELADPEIARWNAQGVTDLPQARAWVRRRADWSSGTHVSLALTDAADGRLLGGASLHQIQDGDAAIGYWTAAAARGRGVASRAVTALTAWGFGELGLHRVQLWHAVDNEASCRVAERSGYRLEGVLRESHRYGDGRRHDEHLHARLATDP
;
A
#
# COMPACT_ATOMS: atom_id res chain seq x y z
N VAL A 1 -1.60 6.35 18.61
CA VAL A 1 -1.88 5.68 17.32
C VAL A 1 -1.82 4.15 17.47
N ASP A 2 -1.51 3.65 18.69
CA ASP A 2 -1.22 2.21 18.93
C ASP A 2 -2.43 1.26 18.72
N ASN A 3 -3.60 1.79 18.41
CA ASN A 3 -4.83 1.00 18.23
C ASN A 3 -5.62 1.42 16.97
N LEU A 4 -4.92 1.89 15.93
CA LEU A 4 -5.59 2.28 14.68
C LEU A 4 -6.16 1.05 13.98
N GLU A 5 -7.48 1.02 13.84
CA GLU A 5 -8.18 0.04 13.02
C GLU A 5 -9.15 0.79 12.10
N LEU A 6 -9.00 0.58 10.79
CA LEU A 6 -9.90 1.14 9.79
C LEU A 6 -10.73 0.02 9.20
N THR A 7 -11.99 0.30 8.92
CA THR A 7 -12.90 -0.66 8.31
C THR A 7 -13.34 -0.21 6.92
N ALA A 8 -13.45 -1.16 6.01
CA ALA A 8 -14.07 -1.00 4.71
C ALA A 8 -14.93 -2.23 4.42
N PRO A 9 -15.85 -2.22 3.47
CA PRO A 9 -16.72 -3.38 3.22
C PRO A 9 -15.96 -4.69 3.06
N GLY A 10 -16.12 -5.63 4.02
CA GLY A 10 -15.45 -6.92 4.06
C GLY A 10 -13.93 -6.88 4.35
N LEU A 11 -13.43 -5.76 4.84
CA LEU A 11 -11.99 -5.53 5.04
C LEU A 11 -11.75 -4.80 6.37
N VAL A 12 -10.71 -5.25 7.09
CA VAL A 12 -10.15 -4.55 8.24
C VAL A 12 -8.69 -4.22 7.95
N LEU A 13 -8.31 -2.97 8.16
CA LEU A 13 -6.93 -2.49 8.09
C LEU A 13 -6.44 -2.30 9.52
N ARG A 14 -5.45 -3.05 9.95
CA ARG A 14 -4.91 -3.03 11.32
C ARG A 14 -3.38 -2.89 11.35
N PRO A 15 -2.78 -2.51 12.46
CA PRO A 15 -1.35 -2.58 12.62
C PRO A 15 -0.80 -3.99 12.34
N TRP A 16 0.44 -4.04 11.83
CA TRP A 16 1.16 -5.29 11.64
C TRP A 16 1.45 -5.96 12.98
N ARG A 17 1.44 -7.29 13.02
CA ARG A 17 1.73 -8.12 14.20
C ARG A 17 2.84 -9.11 13.89
N ASP A 18 3.64 -9.49 14.87
CA ASP A 18 4.76 -10.46 14.69
C ASP A 18 4.27 -11.79 14.05
N GLU A 19 3.03 -12.20 14.32
CA GLU A 19 2.41 -13.39 13.74
C GLU A 19 2.17 -13.30 12.22
N ASP A 20 2.09 -12.10 11.66
CA ASP A 20 1.92 -11.90 10.21
C ASP A 20 3.17 -12.30 9.42
N ALA A 21 4.33 -12.37 10.07
CA ALA A 21 5.62 -12.53 9.40
C ALA A 21 5.72 -13.81 8.54
N ALA A 22 5.10 -14.91 8.97
CA ALA A 22 5.13 -16.16 8.21
C ALA A 22 4.32 -16.03 6.89
N VAL A 23 3.17 -15.36 6.93
CA VAL A 23 2.34 -15.11 5.74
C VAL A 23 3.01 -14.08 4.84
N VAL A 24 3.58 -13.00 5.42
CA VAL A 24 4.33 -11.97 4.68
C VAL A 24 5.47 -12.59 3.89
N LEU A 25 6.24 -13.52 4.47
CA LEU A 25 7.33 -14.22 3.77
C LEU A 25 6.82 -14.94 2.50
N VAL A 26 5.69 -15.63 2.61
CA VAL A 26 5.11 -16.37 1.48
C VAL A 26 4.56 -15.41 0.42
N GLU A 27 3.79 -14.42 0.82
CA GLU A 27 3.12 -13.52 -0.11
C GLU A 27 4.09 -12.59 -0.83
N LEU A 28 5.13 -12.08 -0.16
CA LEU A 28 6.14 -11.22 -0.80
C LEU A 28 7.06 -11.98 -1.78
N ALA A 29 7.06 -13.31 -1.74
CA ALA A 29 7.72 -14.15 -2.74
C ALA A 29 6.88 -14.36 -4.02
N ASP A 30 5.61 -13.94 -4.03
CA ASP A 30 4.78 -14.00 -5.23
C ASP A 30 5.43 -13.21 -6.38
N PRO A 31 5.54 -13.78 -7.59
CA PRO A 31 6.24 -13.14 -8.72
C PRO A 31 5.71 -11.76 -9.11
N GLU A 32 4.39 -11.54 -9.04
CA GLU A 32 3.79 -10.25 -9.36
C GLU A 32 4.10 -9.19 -8.29
N ILE A 33 4.08 -9.58 -7.01
CA ILE A 33 4.48 -8.69 -5.92
C ILE A 33 5.98 -8.40 -6.03
N ALA A 34 6.80 -9.42 -6.23
CA ALA A 34 8.25 -9.27 -6.39
C ALA A 34 8.60 -8.37 -7.58
N ARG A 35 7.84 -8.44 -8.67
CA ARG A 35 8.04 -7.61 -9.86
C ARG A 35 7.74 -6.15 -9.59
N TRP A 36 6.55 -5.85 -9.04
CA TRP A 36 6.05 -4.48 -8.92
C TRP A 36 6.29 -3.81 -7.57
N ASN A 37 6.60 -4.59 -6.54
CA ASN A 37 6.78 -4.10 -5.16
C ASN A 37 7.81 -4.95 -4.41
N ALA A 38 9.01 -5.08 -4.97
CA ALA A 38 10.09 -5.86 -4.37
C ALA A 38 10.47 -5.32 -2.98
N GLN A 39 10.35 -6.16 -1.95
CA GLN A 39 10.63 -5.79 -0.56
C GLN A 39 11.94 -6.39 0.00
N GLY A 40 12.61 -7.25 -0.78
CA GLY A 40 13.86 -7.88 -0.40
C GLY A 40 13.77 -8.84 0.79
N VAL A 41 12.59 -9.43 1.04
CA VAL A 41 12.36 -10.39 2.12
C VAL A 41 12.53 -11.80 1.57
N THR A 42 13.51 -12.55 2.09
CA THR A 42 13.87 -13.89 1.60
C THR A 42 13.85 -14.99 2.67
N ASP A 43 13.73 -14.61 3.95
CA ASP A 43 13.66 -15.54 5.06
C ASP A 43 12.79 -15.02 6.21
N LEU A 44 12.47 -15.88 7.17
CA LEU A 44 11.60 -15.53 8.29
C LEU A 44 12.18 -14.44 9.23
N PRO A 45 13.47 -14.41 9.56
CA PRO A 45 14.07 -13.30 10.30
C PRO A 45 13.88 -11.94 9.59
N GLN A 46 14.07 -11.89 8.27
CA GLN A 46 13.84 -10.67 7.48
C GLN A 46 12.36 -10.30 7.44
N ALA A 47 11.45 -11.27 7.32
CA ALA A 47 10.01 -11.03 7.39
C ALA A 47 9.59 -10.42 8.74
N ARG A 48 10.10 -10.95 9.86
CA ARG A 48 9.87 -10.37 11.19
C ARG A 48 10.42 -8.96 11.30
N ALA A 49 11.63 -8.72 10.82
CA ALA A 49 12.23 -7.39 10.82
C ALA A 49 11.40 -6.41 9.93
N TRP A 50 10.89 -6.88 8.79
CA TRP A 50 10.01 -6.11 7.92
C TRP A 50 8.71 -5.72 8.62
N VAL A 51 8.04 -6.69 9.26
CA VAL A 51 6.80 -6.47 10.02
C VAL A 51 7.01 -5.43 11.13
N ARG A 52 8.07 -5.57 11.94
CA ARG A 52 8.38 -4.63 13.03
C ARG A 52 8.64 -3.22 12.53
N ARG A 53 9.41 -3.05 11.44
CA ARG A 53 9.62 -1.71 10.84
C ARG A 53 8.32 -1.09 10.34
N ARG A 54 7.41 -1.91 9.81
CA ARG A 54 6.10 -1.43 9.32
C ARG A 54 5.14 -1.11 10.46
N ALA A 55 5.27 -1.78 11.61
CA ALA A 55 4.48 -1.50 12.82
C ALA A 55 4.98 -0.28 13.60
N ASP A 56 6.24 0.12 13.43
CA ASP A 56 6.83 1.27 14.12
C ASP A 56 6.59 2.57 13.35
N TRP A 57 5.66 3.38 13.83
CA TRP A 57 5.30 4.68 13.22
C TRP A 57 5.87 5.86 13.99
N SER A 58 6.80 5.64 14.90
CA SER A 58 7.38 6.66 15.80
C SER A 58 8.06 7.82 15.06
N SER A 59 8.54 7.57 13.82
CA SER A 59 9.12 8.63 12.98
C SER A 59 8.11 9.66 12.47
N GLY A 60 6.81 9.34 12.49
CA GLY A 60 5.76 10.17 11.88
C GLY A 60 5.79 10.26 10.35
N THR A 61 6.75 9.60 9.69
CA THR A 61 6.95 9.69 8.23
C THR A 61 6.21 8.60 7.45
N HIS A 62 5.64 7.62 8.13
CA HIS A 62 4.83 6.57 7.52
C HIS A 62 3.79 5.99 8.48
N VAL A 63 2.74 5.42 7.90
CA VAL A 63 1.76 4.54 8.55
C VAL A 63 1.55 3.34 7.64
N SER A 64 1.68 2.13 8.17
CA SER A 64 1.55 0.90 7.38
C SER A 64 0.63 -0.09 8.07
N LEU A 65 -0.34 -0.62 7.33
CA LEU A 65 -1.40 -1.47 7.84
C LEU A 65 -1.46 -2.80 7.09
N ALA A 66 -1.70 -3.86 7.83
CA ALA A 66 -2.10 -5.16 7.30
C ALA A 66 -3.56 -5.10 6.86
N LEU A 67 -3.86 -5.64 5.69
CA LEU A 67 -5.22 -5.78 5.15
C LEU A 67 -5.72 -7.18 5.48
N THR A 68 -6.80 -7.29 6.24
CA THR A 68 -7.34 -8.58 6.65
C THR A 68 -8.80 -8.71 6.26
N ASP A 69 -9.23 -9.94 6.00
CA ASP A 69 -10.62 -10.27 5.75
C ASP A 69 -11.44 -10.06 7.04
N ALA A 70 -12.53 -9.32 6.95
CA ALA A 70 -13.36 -9.00 8.10
C ALA A 70 -14.07 -10.24 8.69
N ALA A 71 -14.23 -11.33 7.90
CA ALA A 71 -14.94 -12.53 8.33
C ALA A 71 -14.05 -13.51 9.11
N ASP A 72 -12.80 -13.69 8.69
CA ASP A 72 -11.91 -14.73 9.23
C ASP A 72 -10.53 -14.21 9.69
N GLY A 73 -10.25 -12.92 9.50
CA GLY A 73 -8.98 -12.29 9.89
C GLY A 73 -7.78 -12.65 9.00
N ARG A 74 -7.98 -13.39 7.91
CA ARG A 74 -6.91 -13.83 7.01
C ARG A 74 -6.25 -12.61 6.36
N LEU A 75 -4.91 -12.60 6.28
CA LEU A 75 -4.13 -11.56 5.62
C LEU A 75 -4.40 -11.56 4.11
N LEU A 76 -4.80 -10.43 3.58
CA LEU A 76 -5.13 -10.20 2.17
C LEU A 76 -4.11 -9.29 1.47
N GLY A 77 -3.23 -8.61 2.21
CA GLY A 77 -2.27 -7.67 1.65
C GLY A 77 -1.75 -6.66 2.66
N GLY A 78 -1.19 -5.58 2.16
CA GLY A 78 -0.73 -4.45 2.96
C GLY A 78 -0.95 -3.14 2.21
N ALA A 79 -1.16 -2.06 2.98
CA ALA A 79 -1.22 -0.70 2.46
C ALA A 79 -0.46 0.25 3.40
N SER A 80 0.14 1.30 2.84
CA SER A 80 0.89 2.28 3.62
C SER A 80 0.81 3.67 3.02
N LEU A 81 0.68 4.68 3.90
CA LEU A 81 1.11 6.04 3.59
C LEU A 81 2.58 6.15 3.98
N HIS A 82 3.39 6.74 3.13
CA HIS A 82 4.82 6.96 3.36
C HIS A 82 5.25 8.30 2.79
N GLN A 83 6.48 8.73 3.11
CA GLN A 83 6.96 10.07 2.77
C GLN A 83 6.00 11.17 3.29
N ILE A 84 5.45 10.96 4.48
CA ILE A 84 4.54 11.92 5.10
C ILE A 84 5.37 13.14 5.51
N GLN A 85 5.11 14.27 4.86
CA GLN A 85 5.79 15.53 5.11
C GLN A 85 4.98 16.71 4.56
N ASP A 86 4.88 17.79 5.34
CA ASP A 86 4.29 19.07 4.92
C ASP A 86 2.85 18.98 4.34
N GLY A 87 2.08 18.00 4.82
CA GLY A 87 0.71 17.76 4.33
C GLY A 87 0.61 16.87 3.09
N ASP A 88 1.74 16.36 2.60
CA ASP A 88 1.82 15.44 1.47
C ASP A 88 2.18 14.01 1.93
N ALA A 89 1.77 13.01 1.16
CA ALA A 89 2.17 11.63 1.33
C ALA A 89 2.16 10.88 -0.01
N ALA A 90 2.81 9.73 -0.04
CA ALA A 90 2.64 8.73 -1.09
C ALA A 90 1.93 7.50 -0.52
N ILE A 91 1.15 6.80 -1.35
CA ILE A 91 0.47 5.56 -0.96
C ILE A 91 1.03 4.38 -1.74
N GLY A 92 1.31 3.29 -1.02
CA GLY A 92 1.74 2.02 -1.59
C GLY A 92 0.90 0.87 -1.05
N TYR A 93 0.77 -0.20 -1.83
CA TYR A 93 0.00 -1.38 -1.45
C TYR A 93 0.46 -2.63 -2.22
N TRP A 94 0.08 -3.76 -1.70
CA TRP A 94 0.15 -5.06 -2.37
C TRP A 94 -1.03 -5.94 -1.95
N THR A 95 -1.39 -6.90 -2.78
CA THR A 95 -2.51 -7.81 -2.54
C THR A 95 -2.06 -9.24 -2.76
N ALA A 96 -2.33 -10.10 -1.77
CA ALA A 96 -2.10 -11.54 -1.85
C ALA A 96 -2.76 -12.13 -3.09
N ALA A 97 -2.10 -13.10 -3.73
CA ALA A 97 -2.58 -13.69 -5.00
C ALA A 97 -4.04 -14.14 -4.94
N ALA A 98 -4.42 -14.83 -3.86
CA ALA A 98 -5.79 -15.34 -3.66
C ALA A 98 -6.85 -14.24 -3.42
N ALA A 99 -6.42 -13.00 -3.16
CA ALA A 99 -7.30 -11.86 -2.89
C ALA A 99 -7.43 -10.88 -4.07
N ARG A 100 -6.69 -11.12 -5.16
CA ARG A 100 -6.73 -10.27 -6.36
C ARG A 100 -8.09 -10.32 -7.08
N GLY A 101 -8.41 -9.28 -7.83
CA GLY A 101 -9.67 -9.18 -8.57
C GLY A 101 -10.91 -8.91 -7.72
N ARG A 102 -10.78 -8.90 -6.39
CA ARG A 102 -11.88 -8.71 -5.43
C ARG A 102 -12.03 -7.25 -4.94
N GLY A 103 -11.28 -6.30 -5.51
CA GLY A 103 -11.32 -4.89 -5.13
C GLY A 103 -10.69 -4.57 -3.76
N VAL A 104 -9.90 -5.47 -3.19
CA VAL A 104 -9.23 -5.29 -1.88
C VAL A 104 -8.37 -4.03 -1.88
N ALA A 105 -7.47 -3.89 -2.85
CA ALA A 105 -6.57 -2.73 -2.95
C ALA A 105 -7.34 -1.40 -3.06
N SER A 106 -8.36 -1.31 -3.93
CA SER A 106 -9.13 -0.06 -4.09
C SER A 106 -9.85 0.35 -2.81
N ARG A 107 -10.47 -0.62 -2.08
CA ARG A 107 -11.12 -0.31 -0.80
C ARG A 107 -10.12 0.13 0.26
N ALA A 108 -8.96 -0.54 0.34
CA ALA A 108 -7.90 -0.19 1.29
C ALA A 108 -7.32 1.20 1.00
N VAL A 109 -6.98 1.48 -0.26
CA VAL A 109 -6.47 2.78 -0.70
C VAL A 109 -7.48 3.88 -0.38
N THR A 110 -8.76 3.69 -0.69
CA THR A 110 -9.81 4.67 -0.39
C THR A 110 -9.92 4.94 1.12
N ALA A 111 -9.98 3.88 1.94
CA ALA A 111 -10.11 4.02 3.39
C ALA A 111 -8.88 4.71 4.03
N LEU A 112 -7.67 4.28 3.63
CA LEU A 112 -6.44 4.84 4.17
C LEU A 112 -6.22 6.30 3.73
N THR A 113 -6.59 6.66 2.50
CA THR A 113 -6.54 8.04 2.01
C THR A 113 -7.52 8.94 2.76
N ALA A 114 -8.76 8.49 2.94
CA ALA A 114 -9.77 9.26 3.69
C ALA A 114 -9.32 9.50 5.14
N TRP A 115 -8.75 8.48 5.79
CA TRP A 115 -8.17 8.61 7.12
C TRP A 115 -6.99 9.59 7.13
N GLY A 116 -6.09 9.51 6.15
CA GLY A 116 -4.96 10.45 6.01
C GLY A 116 -5.40 11.90 5.89
N PHE A 117 -6.44 12.17 5.12
CA PHE A 117 -7.01 13.51 5.00
C PHE A 117 -7.66 13.98 6.31
N GLY A 118 -8.46 13.11 6.95
CA GLY A 118 -9.21 13.47 8.16
C GLY A 118 -8.36 13.57 9.42
N GLU A 119 -7.51 12.58 9.67
CA GLU A 119 -6.80 12.43 10.94
C GLU A 119 -5.36 12.96 10.92
N LEU A 120 -4.66 12.81 9.78
CA LEU A 120 -3.28 13.33 9.63
C LEU A 120 -3.24 14.75 9.04
N GLY A 121 -4.39 15.28 8.60
CA GLY A 121 -4.47 16.59 7.97
C GLY A 121 -3.72 16.67 6.64
N LEU A 122 -3.56 15.55 5.94
CA LEU A 122 -2.93 15.56 4.63
C LEU A 122 -3.76 16.39 3.65
N HIS A 123 -3.08 17.13 2.78
CA HIS A 123 -3.70 17.85 1.68
C HIS A 123 -3.66 17.06 0.39
N ARG A 124 -2.57 16.28 0.18
CA ARG A 124 -2.30 15.59 -1.08
C ARG A 124 -1.73 14.20 -0.82
N VAL A 125 -2.28 13.20 -1.51
CA VAL A 125 -1.73 11.85 -1.54
C VAL A 125 -1.41 11.47 -2.98
N GLN A 126 -0.19 10.98 -3.22
CA GLN A 126 0.29 10.56 -4.53
C GLN A 126 0.31 9.03 -4.62
N LEU A 127 0.10 8.52 -5.83
CA LEU A 127 0.19 7.10 -6.15
C LEU A 127 0.99 6.94 -7.44
N TRP A 128 2.11 6.22 -7.36
CA TRP A 128 2.94 5.89 -8.52
C TRP A 128 2.86 4.41 -8.84
N HIS A 129 2.84 4.09 -10.11
CA HIS A 129 2.96 2.71 -10.59
C HIS A 129 3.56 2.67 -12.00
N ALA A 130 4.20 1.56 -12.35
CA ALA A 130 4.66 1.37 -13.73
C ALA A 130 3.49 1.46 -14.71
N VAL A 131 3.69 2.12 -15.84
CA VAL A 131 2.67 2.24 -16.91
C VAL A 131 2.14 0.85 -17.30
N ASP A 132 3.01 -0.16 -17.34
CA ASP A 132 2.65 -1.54 -17.66
C ASP A 132 1.85 -2.26 -16.57
N ASN A 133 1.72 -1.67 -15.37
CA ASN A 133 0.92 -2.23 -14.28
C ASN A 133 -0.53 -1.74 -14.35
N GLU A 134 -1.29 -2.26 -15.29
CA GLU A 134 -2.70 -1.91 -15.48
C GLU A 134 -3.57 -2.16 -14.24
N ALA A 135 -3.22 -3.14 -13.42
CA ALA A 135 -3.96 -3.42 -12.19
C ALA A 135 -3.89 -2.23 -11.23
N SER A 136 -2.71 -1.62 -11.08
CA SER A 136 -2.53 -0.41 -10.26
C SER A 136 -3.18 0.82 -10.88
N CYS A 137 -3.20 0.94 -12.21
CA CYS A 137 -3.95 1.99 -12.90
C CYS A 137 -5.44 1.95 -12.51
N ARG A 138 -6.05 0.77 -12.59
CA ARG A 138 -7.46 0.56 -12.17
C ARG A 138 -7.70 0.87 -10.69
N VAL A 139 -6.72 0.58 -9.82
CA VAL A 139 -6.83 0.95 -8.39
C VAL A 139 -6.82 2.45 -8.23
N ALA A 140 -5.89 3.17 -8.87
CA ALA A 140 -5.80 4.62 -8.81
C ALA A 140 -7.12 5.27 -9.25
N GLU A 141 -7.63 4.90 -10.42
CA GLU A 141 -8.89 5.43 -10.98
C GLU A 141 -10.09 5.18 -10.06
N ARG A 142 -10.26 3.93 -9.59
CA ARG A 142 -11.37 3.55 -8.71
C ARG A 142 -11.32 4.21 -7.33
N SER A 143 -10.14 4.64 -6.91
CA SER A 143 -9.93 5.33 -5.63
C SER A 143 -9.93 6.85 -5.76
N GLY A 144 -10.29 7.38 -6.94
CA GLY A 144 -10.43 8.81 -7.20
C GLY A 144 -9.10 9.55 -7.39
N TYR A 145 -8.03 8.84 -7.72
CA TYR A 145 -6.73 9.46 -8.03
C TYR A 145 -6.68 9.87 -9.49
N ARG A 146 -6.48 11.14 -9.76
CA ARG A 146 -6.37 11.68 -11.12
C ARG A 146 -4.95 11.49 -11.65
N LEU A 147 -4.82 11.10 -12.92
CA LEU A 147 -3.53 11.07 -13.62
C LEU A 147 -3.03 12.50 -13.82
N GLU A 148 -1.80 12.78 -13.39
CA GLU A 148 -1.15 14.09 -13.55
C GLU A 148 0.00 14.05 -14.55
N GLY A 149 0.57 12.88 -14.83
CA GLY A 149 1.64 12.78 -15.81
C GLY A 149 2.31 11.41 -15.87
N VAL A 150 3.28 11.33 -16.77
CA VAL A 150 4.15 10.16 -16.94
C VAL A 150 5.59 10.56 -16.63
N LEU A 151 6.23 9.84 -15.73
CA LEU A 151 7.63 10.01 -15.36
C LEU A 151 8.47 8.99 -16.14
N ARG A 152 9.33 9.47 -17.03
CA ARG A 152 10.11 8.59 -17.91
C ARG A 152 11.21 7.88 -17.13
N GLU A 153 11.26 6.53 -17.24
CA GLU A 153 12.27 5.65 -16.62
C GLU A 153 12.59 5.98 -15.16
N SER A 154 11.56 6.41 -14.41
CA SER A 154 11.72 6.98 -13.07
C SER A 154 12.09 5.96 -12.01
N HIS A 155 11.62 4.71 -12.13
CA HIS A 155 11.84 3.70 -11.11
C HIS A 155 12.37 2.38 -11.68
N ARG A 156 13.29 1.74 -10.92
CA ARG A 156 13.76 0.38 -11.20
C ARG A 156 12.93 -0.62 -10.39
N TYR A 157 12.19 -1.44 -11.08
CA TYR A 157 11.33 -2.46 -10.48
C TYR A 157 12.06 -3.77 -10.19
N GLY A 158 11.36 -4.74 -9.59
CA GLY A 158 11.92 -6.02 -9.19
C GLY A 158 12.37 -6.91 -10.36
N ASP A 159 11.94 -6.63 -11.59
CA ASP A 159 12.47 -7.25 -12.81
C ASP A 159 13.86 -6.71 -13.23
N GLY A 160 14.42 -5.78 -12.45
CA GLY A 160 15.71 -5.16 -12.69
C GLY A 160 15.70 -4.08 -13.77
N ARG A 161 14.55 -3.78 -14.38
CA ARG A 161 14.42 -2.79 -15.46
C ARG A 161 13.90 -1.47 -14.91
N ARG A 162 14.24 -0.36 -15.59
CA ARG A 162 13.57 0.92 -15.38
C ARG A 162 12.29 0.95 -16.20
N HIS A 163 11.24 1.48 -15.60
CA HIS A 163 9.94 1.66 -16.23
C HIS A 163 9.51 3.11 -16.14
N ASP A 164 8.71 3.52 -17.11
CA ASP A 164 7.92 4.74 -17.01
C ASP A 164 6.86 4.55 -15.95
N GLU A 165 6.58 5.60 -15.16
CA GLU A 165 5.54 5.56 -14.14
C GLU A 165 4.43 6.56 -14.45
N HIS A 166 3.19 6.13 -14.22
CA HIS A 166 2.09 7.05 -14.02
C HIS A 166 2.19 7.68 -12.64
N LEU A 167 2.11 9.00 -12.58
CA LEU A 167 1.89 9.77 -11.38
C LEU A 167 0.41 10.12 -11.30
N HIS A 168 -0.27 9.58 -10.30
CA HIS A 168 -1.62 9.95 -9.93
C HIS A 168 -1.61 10.70 -8.60
N ALA A 169 -2.60 11.57 -8.39
CA ALA A 169 -2.80 12.21 -7.10
C ALA A 169 -4.26 12.37 -6.75
N ARG A 170 -4.53 12.45 -5.45
CA ARG A 170 -5.82 12.84 -4.89
C ARG A 170 -5.60 13.92 -3.85
N LEU A 171 -6.44 14.96 -3.90
CA LEU A 171 -6.43 16.08 -2.96
C LEU A 171 -7.55 15.93 -1.94
N ALA A 172 -7.35 16.49 -0.74
CA ALA A 172 -8.40 16.56 0.28
C ALA A 172 -9.62 17.38 -0.18
N THR A 173 -9.44 18.24 -1.18
CA THR A 173 -10.49 19.07 -1.79
C THR A 173 -11.16 18.43 -3.01
N ASP A 174 -10.71 17.27 -3.45
CA ASP A 174 -11.35 16.53 -4.53
C ASP A 174 -12.71 15.98 -4.05
N PRO A 175 -13.71 15.87 -4.95
CA PRO A 175 -15.03 15.34 -4.61
C PRO A 175 -15.02 13.87 -4.21
#